data_fc57d21e044297cdcb3cd57badf387d5
#
_entry.id   fc57d21e044297cdcb3cd57badf387d5
#
_cell.length_a   1.000
_cell.length_b   1.000
_cell.length_c   1.000
_cell.angle_alpha   90.00
_cell.angle_beta   90.00
_cell.angle_gamma   90.00
#
_symmetry.space_group_name_H-M   'P 1'
#
loop_
_entity.id
_entity.type
_entity.pdbx_description
1 polymer ?
#
loop_
_entity_poly.entity_id
_entity_poly.type
_entity_poly.pdbx_seq_one_letter_code
_entity_poly.pdbx_strand_id
1 'polypeptide(L)'
;LGTPPADMIKHIHDEGRGVAALCGSPSQARKHADAGVDIIIAQGGEAGGHCGEVGSIVLWPQVVKEVAPVPVLGAGGIGRGRQMAAAMALGAQGVWCGSVWLTTAEAETHPVVKEKMLAATSADTLRSRSLTGKPARMLRSSWTDEWAREDTPDPLGMPLQPILTAQAQFRINRAAERHPGAEKLVNYFVGQVVGTMNTTKTSRQVVYDMVEEFIEAVERLAAQLED
;
A
#
# COMPACT_ATOMS: atom_id res chain seq x y z
N LEU A 1 2.61 -12.46 -6.84
CA LEU A 1 1.58 -11.76 -7.56
C LEU A 1 2.18 -11.26 -8.85
N GLY A 2 1.53 -11.43 -9.95
CA GLY A 2 1.98 -11.11 -11.30
C GLY A 2 0.81 -10.69 -12.17
N THR A 3 1.01 -10.63 -13.49
CA THR A 3 -0.06 -10.37 -14.45
C THR A 3 -1.07 -11.52 -14.42
N PRO A 4 -2.37 -11.26 -14.30
CA PRO A 4 -3.38 -12.29 -14.41
C PRO A 4 -3.29 -13.00 -15.77
N PRO A 5 -3.58 -14.31 -15.86
CA PRO A 5 -3.67 -15.01 -17.15
C PRO A 5 -4.74 -14.38 -18.06
N ALA A 6 -4.45 -14.29 -19.35
CA ALA A 6 -5.34 -13.63 -20.32
C ALA A 6 -6.73 -14.30 -20.43
N ASP A 7 -6.78 -15.62 -20.29
CA ASP A 7 -8.02 -16.39 -20.26
C ASP A 7 -8.90 -16.06 -19.05
N MET A 8 -8.28 -15.81 -17.88
CA MET A 8 -8.98 -15.35 -16.67
C MET A 8 -9.55 -13.94 -16.88
N ILE A 9 -8.77 -13.03 -17.46
CA ILE A 9 -9.23 -11.66 -17.77
C ILE A 9 -10.42 -11.74 -18.73
N LYS A 10 -10.30 -12.54 -19.79
CA LYS A 10 -11.39 -12.75 -20.74
C LYS A 10 -12.65 -13.27 -20.06
N HIS A 11 -12.53 -14.27 -19.19
CA HIS A 11 -13.68 -14.81 -18.45
C HIS A 11 -14.38 -13.73 -17.61
N ILE A 12 -13.61 -12.87 -16.92
CA ILE A 12 -14.15 -11.76 -16.14
C ILE A 12 -14.88 -10.75 -17.03
N HIS A 13 -14.33 -10.45 -18.21
CA HIS A 13 -14.98 -9.57 -19.19
C HIS A 13 -16.26 -10.18 -19.77
N ASP A 14 -16.29 -11.48 -20.06
CA ASP A 14 -17.48 -12.20 -20.54
C ASP A 14 -18.64 -12.09 -19.52
N GLU A 15 -18.32 -11.92 -18.21
CA GLU A 15 -19.29 -11.67 -17.14
C GLU A 15 -19.61 -10.16 -16.96
N GLY A 16 -19.19 -9.29 -17.86
CA GLY A 16 -19.44 -7.85 -17.84
C GLY A 16 -18.72 -7.09 -16.71
N ARG A 17 -17.57 -7.58 -16.25
CA ARG A 17 -16.78 -7.00 -15.14
C ARG A 17 -15.41 -6.55 -15.63
N GLY A 18 -14.86 -5.50 -14.98
CA GLY A 18 -13.51 -5.00 -15.25
C GLY A 18 -12.45 -5.62 -14.34
N VAL A 19 -11.20 -5.56 -14.79
CA VAL A 19 -10.01 -6.05 -14.08
C VAL A 19 -9.08 -4.90 -13.77
N ALA A 20 -8.67 -4.77 -12.50
CA ALA A 20 -7.63 -3.84 -12.08
C ALA A 20 -6.40 -4.63 -11.56
N ALA A 21 -5.20 -4.17 -11.88
CA ALA A 21 -3.97 -4.82 -11.45
C ALA A 21 -2.91 -3.85 -10.95
N LEU A 22 -2.22 -4.24 -9.84
CA LEU A 22 -1.14 -3.45 -9.26
C LEU A 22 0.18 -3.72 -9.96
N CYS A 23 0.96 -2.67 -10.20
CA CYS A 23 2.32 -2.74 -10.70
C CYS A 23 3.28 -1.85 -9.91
N GLY A 24 4.54 -2.23 -9.85
CA GLY A 24 5.63 -1.45 -9.23
C GLY A 24 6.67 -0.95 -10.25
N SER A 25 6.41 -1.15 -11.56
CA SER A 25 7.30 -0.67 -12.63
C SER A 25 6.53 -0.47 -13.95
N PRO A 26 7.03 0.41 -14.86
CA PRO A 26 6.43 0.58 -16.19
C PRO A 26 6.36 -0.71 -17.00
N SER A 27 7.41 -1.54 -16.96
CA SER A 27 7.44 -2.82 -17.68
C SER A 27 6.37 -3.81 -17.19
N GLN A 28 6.05 -3.80 -15.90
CA GLN A 28 4.97 -4.60 -15.34
C GLN A 28 3.61 -4.04 -15.74
N ALA A 29 3.45 -2.72 -15.72
CA ALA A 29 2.25 -2.05 -16.20
C ALA A 29 1.94 -2.38 -17.68
N ARG A 30 2.95 -2.35 -18.55
CA ARG A 30 2.81 -2.75 -19.97
C ARG A 30 2.29 -4.19 -20.10
N LYS A 31 2.88 -5.13 -19.35
CA LYS A 31 2.42 -6.53 -19.36
C LYS A 31 0.95 -6.68 -18.93
N HIS A 32 0.50 -5.86 -17.98
CA HIS A 32 -0.92 -5.86 -17.56
C HIS A 32 -1.81 -5.33 -18.68
N ALA A 33 -1.43 -4.20 -19.30
CA ALA A 33 -2.18 -3.60 -20.40
C ALA A 33 -2.26 -4.56 -21.60
N ASP A 34 -1.15 -5.19 -21.99
CA ASP A 34 -1.09 -6.16 -23.09
C ASP A 34 -1.93 -7.41 -22.81
N ALA A 35 -2.13 -7.78 -21.54
CA ALA A 35 -2.99 -8.88 -21.14
C ALA A 35 -4.49 -8.51 -21.10
N GLY A 36 -4.85 -7.22 -21.29
CA GLY A 36 -6.24 -6.76 -21.32
C GLY A 36 -6.76 -6.25 -19.97
N VAL A 37 -5.88 -5.88 -19.03
CA VAL A 37 -6.30 -5.24 -17.76
C VAL A 37 -6.86 -3.85 -18.04
N ASP A 38 -8.03 -3.54 -17.47
CA ASP A 38 -8.78 -2.30 -17.73
C ASP A 38 -8.26 -1.10 -16.94
N ILE A 39 -7.72 -1.32 -15.74
CA ILE A 39 -7.21 -0.28 -14.85
C ILE A 39 -5.86 -0.70 -14.29
N ILE A 40 -4.85 0.14 -14.47
CA ILE A 40 -3.52 -0.07 -13.91
C ILE A 40 -3.41 0.69 -12.57
N ILE A 41 -2.96 0.01 -11.51
CA ILE A 41 -2.70 0.63 -10.22
C ILE A 41 -1.20 0.74 -10.02
N ALA A 42 -0.65 1.95 -10.20
CA ALA A 42 0.78 2.21 -10.08
C ALA A 42 1.16 2.41 -8.61
N GLN A 43 1.80 1.41 -8.01
CA GLN A 43 2.11 1.36 -6.58
C GLN A 43 3.56 1.72 -6.32
N GLY A 44 3.80 2.90 -5.75
CA GLY A 44 5.14 3.37 -5.38
C GLY A 44 5.75 2.66 -4.16
N GLY A 45 7.04 2.86 -3.97
CA GLY A 45 7.84 2.22 -2.91
C GLY A 45 7.44 2.59 -1.48
N GLU A 46 6.66 3.65 -1.28
CA GLU A 46 6.11 4.09 0.01
C GLU A 46 4.91 3.26 0.46
N ALA A 47 4.34 2.45 -0.43
CA ALA A 47 3.16 1.65 -0.14
C ALA A 47 3.42 0.57 0.91
N GLY A 48 2.37 0.20 1.65
CA GLY A 48 2.36 -0.98 2.51
C GLY A 48 2.24 -2.28 1.72
N GLY A 49 2.74 -3.36 2.29
CA GLY A 49 2.77 -4.66 1.63
C GLY A 49 3.86 -4.76 0.57
N HIS A 50 3.69 -5.66 -0.40
CA HIS A 50 4.65 -5.82 -1.49
C HIS A 50 4.62 -4.60 -2.40
N CYS A 51 5.75 -3.92 -2.52
CA CYS A 51 5.92 -2.74 -3.37
C CYS A 51 7.26 -2.79 -4.11
N GLY A 52 7.35 -2.03 -5.21
CA GLY A 52 8.59 -1.83 -5.97
C GLY A 52 9.59 -0.93 -5.24
N GLU A 53 10.68 -0.62 -5.92
CA GLU A 53 11.75 0.27 -5.40
C GLU A 53 11.49 1.74 -5.73
N VAL A 54 10.77 2.00 -6.83
CA VAL A 54 10.57 3.36 -7.35
C VAL A 54 9.52 4.09 -6.54
N GLY A 55 9.84 5.30 -6.08
CA GLY A 55 8.92 6.17 -5.37
C GLY A 55 7.77 6.67 -6.25
N SER A 56 6.64 6.96 -5.62
CA SER A 56 5.38 7.30 -6.28
C SER A 56 5.51 8.45 -7.27
N ILE A 57 6.15 9.54 -6.89
CA ILE A 57 6.30 10.75 -7.73
C ILE A 57 7.05 10.48 -9.05
N VAL A 58 7.94 9.48 -9.07
CA VAL A 58 8.67 9.07 -10.26
C VAL A 58 7.92 8.00 -11.04
N LEU A 59 7.30 7.04 -10.33
CA LEU A 59 6.64 5.90 -10.94
C LEU A 59 5.38 6.31 -11.71
N TRP A 60 4.52 7.14 -11.10
CA TRP A 60 3.20 7.44 -11.66
C TRP A 60 3.26 8.02 -13.07
N PRO A 61 4.02 9.12 -13.35
CA PRO A 61 4.08 9.67 -14.71
C PRO A 61 4.72 8.72 -15.72
N GLN A 62 5.66 7.87 -15.30
CA GLN A 62 6.24 6.86 -16.17
C GLN A 62 5.20 5.79 -16.57
N VAL A 63 4.40 5.30 -15.61
CA VAL A 63 3.36 4.31 -15.88
C VAL A 63 2.26 4.91 -16.75
N VAL A 64 1.78 6.12 -16.43
CA VAL A 64 0.77 6.83 -17.23
C VAL A 64 1.19 6.93 -18.69
N LYS A 65 2.43 7.36 -18.94
CA LYS A 65 2.97 7.46 -20.30
C LYS A 65 3.06 6.08 -20.99
N GLU A 66 3.49 5.07 -20.23
CA GLU A 66 3.76 3.73 -20.76
C GLU A 66 2.49 3.01 -21.23
N VAL A 67 1.37 3.17 -20.51
CA VAL A 67 0.17 2.38 -20.76
C VAL A 67 -0.97 3.16 -21.41
N ALA A 68 -0.76 4.44 -21.77
CA ALA A 68 -1.80 5.23 -22.42
C ALA A 68 -2.39 4.48 -23.64
N PRO A 69 -3.72 4.45 -23.81
CA PRO A 69 -4.76 5.20 -23.10
C PRO A 69 -5.38 4.48 -21.88
N VAL A 70 -4.79 3.38 -21.38
CA VAL A 70 -5.34 2.65 -20.23
C VAL A 70 -5.30 3.54 -18.97
N PRO A 71 -6.42 3.66 -18.22
CA PRO A 71 -6.47 4.48 -17.03
C PRO A 71 -5.53 3.97 -15.92
N VAL A 72 -4.89 4.93 -15.23
CA VAL A 72 -3.96 4.65 -14.14
C VAL A 72 -4.45 5.26 -12.83
N LEU A 73 -4.46 4.49 -11.75
CA LEU A 73 -4.64 4.96 -10.40
C LEU A 73 -3.29 5.05 -9.68
N GLY A 74 -3.03 6.20 -9.05
CA GLY A 74 -1.86 6.37 -8.19
C GLY A 74 -2.05 5.64 -6.86
N ALA A 75 -1.05 4.86 -6.44
CA ALA A 75 -1.07 4.13 -5.16
C ALA A 75 0.28 4.26 -4.44
N GLY A 76 0.24 4.18 -3.11
CA GLY A 76 1.42 4.32 -2.26
C GLY A 76 1.57 5.71 -1.65
N GLY A 77 1.65 5.77 -0.33
CA GLY A 77 1.84 7.02 0.40
C GLY A 77 0.64 7.97 0.44
N ILE A 78 -0.54 7.56 0.00
CA ILE A 78 -1.73 8.41 -0.10
C ILE A 78 -2.65 8.21 1.10
N GLY A 79 -2.92 9.30 1.81
CA GLY A 79 -3.85 9.38 2.94
C GLY A 79 -4.49 10.75 3.09
N ARG A 80 -4.15 11.71 2.21
CA ARG A 80 -4.64 13.10 2.24
C ARG A 80 -5.06 13.55 0.84
N GLY A 81 -6.03 14.44 0.76
CA GLY A 81 -6.54 14.97 -0.50
C GLY A 81 -5.50 15.70 -1.35
N ARG A 82 -4.55 16.40 -0.72
CA ARG A 82 -3.44 17.05 -1.43
C ARG A 82 -2.50 16.05 -2.14
N GLN A 83 -2.38 14.83 -1.62
CA GLN A 83 -1.64 13.76 -2.29
C GLN A 83 -2.43 13.19 -3.48
N MET A 84 -3.77 13.14 -3.36
CA MET A 84 -4.65 12.81 -4.49
C MET A 84 -4.51 13.84 -5.61
N ALA A 85 -4.52 15.15 -5.30
CA ALA A 85 -4.32 16.21 -6.27
C ALA A 85 -2.94 16.08 -6.97
N ALA A 86 -1.89 15.77 -6.23
CA ALA A 86 -0.56 15.53 -6.77
C ALA A 86 -0.53 14.33 -7.73
N ALA A 87 -1.18 13.22 -7.38
CA ALA A 87 -1.26 12.04 -8.26
C ALA A 87 -1.98 12.37 -9.58
N MET A 88 -3.08 13.11 -9.51
CA MET A 88 -3.83 13.54 -10.69
C MET A 88 -3.04 14.55 -11.53
N ALA A 89 -2.30 15.47 -10.93
CA ALA A 89 -1.39 16.37 -11.61
C ALA A 89 -0.26 15.62 -12.36
N LEU A 90 0.13 14.45 -11.88
CA LEU A 90 1.09 13.56 -12.53
C LEU A 90 0.46 12.64 -13.60
N GLY A 91 -0.84 12.83 -13.90
CA GLY A 91 -1.56 12.15 -14.99
C GLY A 91 -2.39 10.94 -14.57
N ALA A 92 -2.44 10.59 -13.29
CA ALA A 92 -3.35 9.56 -12.80
C ALA A 92 -4.82 10.04 -12.89
N GLN A 93 -5.77 9.12 -13.15
CA GLN A 93 -7.20 9.42 -13.18
C GLN A 93 -7.88 9.30 -11.80
N GLY A 94 -7.12 8.95 -10.78
CA GLY A 94 -7.57 8.81 -9.41
C GLY A 94 -6.53 8.12 -8.55
N VAL A 95 -6.94 7.66 -7.37
CA VAL A 95 -6.03 7.06 -6.40
C VAL A 95 -6.55 5.73 -5.86
N TRP A 96 -5.62 4.88 -5.41
CA TRP A 96 -5.90 3.64 -4.71
C TRP A 96 -5.26 3.70 -3.32
N CYS A 97 -6.06 3.73 -2.27
CA CYS A 97 -5.62 3.88 -0.89
C CYS A 97 -5.82 2.57 -0.11
N GLY A 98 -4.79 2.15 0.62
CA GLY A 98 -4.82 0.96 1.48
C GLY A 98 -4.63 1.32 2.96
N SER A 99 -3.45 1.81 3.30
CA SER A 99 -3.03 1.99 4.71
C SER A 99 -3.95 2.90 5.51
N VAL A 100 -4.47 3.98 4.91
CA VAL A 100 -5.32 4.97 5.59
C VAL A 100 -6.57 4.35 6.21
N TRP A 101 -7.05 3.23 5.70
CA TRP A 101 -8.23 2.54 6.24
C TRP A 101 -7.95 1.73 7.49
N LEU A 102 -6.69 1.35 7.75
CA LEU A 102 -6.32 0.43 8.84
C LEU A 102 -6.56 1.01 10.24
N THR A 103 -6.59 2.33 10.40
CA THR A 103 -6.85 3.01 11.68
C THR A 103 -8.25 3.59 11.79
N THR A 104 -9.12 3.35 10.81
CA THR A 104 -10.52 3.81 10.88
C THR A 104 -11.30 3.07 11.97
N ALA A 105 -12.37 3.69 12.44
CA ALA A 105 -13.22 3.12 13.49
C ALA A 105 -13.82 1.77 13.05
N GLU A 106 -14.17 1.65 11.76
CA GLU A 106 -14.77 0.46 11.16
C GLU A 106 -13.78 -0.65 10.83
N ALA A 107 -12.47 -0.36 10.85
CA ALA A 107 -11.47 -1.37 10.50
C ALA A 107 -11.35 -2.46 11.58
N GLU A 108 -11.40 -3.71 11.15
CA GLU A 108 -11.15 -4.90 11.98
C GLU A 108 -9.65 -5.14 12.24
N THR A 109 -8.83 -4.09 12.17
CA THR A 109 -7.41 -4.17 12.50
C THR A 109 -7.24 -4.55 13.96
N HIS A 110 -6.36 -5.51 14.23
CA HIS A 110 -6.06 -5.95 15.60
C HIS A 110 -5.75 -4.74 16.51
N PRO A 111 -6.36 -4.63 17.72
CA PRO A 111 -6.26 -3.43 18.56
C PRO A 111 -4.82 -2.97 18.80
N VAL A 112 -3.92 -3.87 19.20
CA VAL A 112 -2.50 -3.57 19.43
C VAL A 112 -1.81 -3.06 18.15
N VAL A 113 -2.15 -3.60 16.99
CA VAL A 113 -1.61 -3.12 15.71
C VAL A 113 -2.12 -1.71 15.40
N LYS A 114 -3.42 -1.46 15.64
CA LYS A 114 -4.03 -0.14 15.45
C LYS A 114 -3.37 0.91 16.35
N GLU A 115 -3.16 0.61 17.63
CA GLU A 115 -2.46 1.49 18.57
C GLU A 115 -1.03 1.81 18.10
N LYS A 116 -0.28 0.80 17.68
CA LYS A 116 1.06 1.01 17.10
C LYS A 116 1.04 1.90 15.87
N MET A 117 0.07 1.73 14.98
CA MET A 117 -0.07 2.58 13.78
C MET A 117 -0.41 4.02 14.15
N LEU A 118 -1.28 4.24 15.15
CA LEU A 118 -1.65 5.57 15.64
C LEU A 118 -0.45 6.31 16.27
N ALA A 119 0.48 5.58 16.90
CA ALA A 119 1.68 6.13 17.50
C ALA A 119 2.86 6.28 16.52
N ALA A 120 2.82 5.64 15.36
CA ALA A 120 3.94 5.56 14.44
C ALA A 120 4.18 6.84 13.65
N THR A 121 5.43 7.05 13.28
CA THR A 121 5.88 8.01 12.27
C THR A 121 6.13 7.32 10.93
N SER A 122 6.34 8.09 9.87
CA SER A 122 6.70 7.53 8.54
C SER A 122 8.02 6.75 8.57
N ALA A 123 8.92 7.07 9.49
CA ALA A 123 10.22 6.38 9.66
C ALA A 123 10.09 5.01 10.34
N ASP A 124 8.96 4.74 11.01
CA ASP A 124 8.73 3.47 11.72
C ASP A 124 8.27 2.34 10.79
N THR A 125 8.44 2.50 9.49
CA THR A 125 8.20 1.44 8.51
C THR A 125 9.49 1.01 7.84
N LEU A 126 9.59 -0.26 7.53
CA LEU A 126 10.72 -0.82 6.78
C LEU A 126 10.24 -1.86 5.77
N ARG A 127 11.09 -2.15 4.78
CA ARG A 127 10.85 -3.27 3.86
C ARG A 127 11.56 -4.50 4.38
N SER A 128 10.81 -5.58 4.60
CA SER A 128 11.34 -6.83 5.12
C SER A 128 10.83 -8.02 4.32
N ARG A 129 11.63 -9.07 4.24
CA ARG A 129 11.26 -10.37 3.68
C ARG A 129 10.73 -11.33 4.75
N SER A 130 10.75 -10.93 6.00
CA SER A 130 10.51 -11.78 7.17
C SER A 130 9.17 -12.51 7.19
N LEU A 131 8.12 -11.93 6.60
CA LEU A 131 6.78 -12.55 6.59
C LEU A 131 6.51 -13.39 5.33
N THR A 132 6.97 -12.92 4.17
CA THR A 132 6.53 -13.48 2.89
C THR A 132 7.66 -13.99 2.00
N GLY A 133 8.91 -13.75 2.36
CA GLY A 133 10.06 -14.07 1.53
C GLY A 133 10.31 -13.10 0.37
N LYS A 134 9.39 -12.16 0.12
CA LYS A 134 9.56 -11.04 -0.80
C LYS A 134 9.56 -9.71 -0.03
N PRO A 135 10.29 -8.69 -0.49
CA PRO A 135 10.27 -7.38 0.14
C PRO A 135 8.84 -6.84 0.26
N ALA A 136 8.44 -6.54 1.49
CA ALA A 136 7.14 -5.95 1.79
C ALA A 136 7.30 -4.90 2.88
N ARG A 137 6.64 -3.73 2.73
CA ARG A 137 6.69 -2.68 3.74
C ARG A 137 5.69 -2.95 4.85
N MET A 138 6.18 -2.85 6.07
CA MET A 138 5.42 -3.10 7.29
C MET A 138 5.92 -2.21 8.44
N LEU A 139 5.19 -2.16 9.55
CA LEU A 139 5.68 -1.56 10.78
C LEU A 139 6.94 -2.27 11.25
N ARG A 140 7.90 -1.51 11.74
CA ARG A 140 9.06 -2.04 12.47
C ARG A 140 8.59 -2.68 13.77
N SER A 141 9.17 -3.81 14.14
CA SER A 141 8.88 -4.53 15.36
C SER A 141 10.06 -5.42 15.74
N SER A 142 10.07 -5.97 16.95
CA SER A 142 11.11 -6.94 17.35
C SER A 142 11.15 -8.16 16.42
N TRP A 143 10.04 -8.52 15.75
CA TRP A 143 10.03 -9.55 14.70
C TRP A 143 10.91 -9.16 13.52
N THR A 144 10.75 -7.95 13.00
CA THR A 144 11.53 -7.47 11.84
C THR A 144 12.99 -7.26 12.20
N ASP A 145 13.27 -6.80 13.42
CA ASP A 145 14.63 -6.58 13.91
C ASP A 145 15.38 -7.89 14.09
N GLU A 146 14.71 -8.93 14.62
CA GLU A 146 15.30 -10.25 14.78
C GLU A 146 15.63 -10.91 13.41
N TRP A 147 14.73 -10.79 12.42
CA TRP A 147 14.97 -11.30 11.07
C TRP A 147 16.03 -10.49 10.30
N ALA A 148 16.40 -9.31 10.76
CA ALA A 148 17.45 -8.47 10.16
C ALA A 148 18.84 -8.69 10.78
N ARG A 149 18.98 -9.54 11.78
CA ARG A 149 20.27 -9.85 12.39
C ARG A 149 21.16 -10.65 11.46
N GLU A 150 22.45 -10.43 11.51
CA GLU A 150 23.44 -11.12 10.66
C GLU A 150 23.54 -12.63 10.95
N ASP A 151 23.20 -13.05 12.18
CA ASP A 151 23.23 -14.45 12.63
C ASP A 151 21.90 -15.18 12.43
N THR A 152 20.86 -14.51 11.90
CA THR A 152 19.57 -15.12 11.56
C THR A 152 19.61 -15.69 10.15
N PRO A 153 19.09 -16.91 9.90
CA PRO A 153 18.98 -17.45 8.55
C PRO A 153 18.20 -16.53 7.61
N ASP A 154 18.63 -16.46 6.35
CA ASP A 154 17.89 -15.71 5.32
C ASP A 154 16.43 -16.21 5.21
N PRO A 155 15.47 -15.28 5.03
CA PRO A 155 14.10 -15.67 4.76
C PRO A 155 13.99 -16.55 3.52
N LEU A 156 13.20 -17.60 3.60
CA LEU A 156 12.88 -18.46 2.46
C LEU A 156 12.18 -17.67 1.35
N GLY A 157 12.26 -18.17 0.12
CA GLY A 157 11.47 -17.61 -0.99
C GLY A 157 9.98 -17.88 -0.82
N MET A 158 9.15 -17.07 -1.50
CA MET A 158 7.71 -17.33 -1.61
C MET A 158 7.49 -18.59 -2.46
N PRO A 159 6.58 -19.50 -2.11
CA PRO A 159 5.59 -19.42 -1.03
C PRO A 159 6.02 -20.03 0.32
N LEU A 160 7.27 -20.43 0.50
CA LEU A 160 7.70 -21.21 1.67
C LEU A 160 7.77 -20.37 2.95
N GLN A 161 8.21 -19.11 2.86
CA GLN A 161 8.30 -18.23 4.03
C GLN A 161 6.95 -18.01 4.74
N PRO A 162 5.84 -17.71 4.05
CA PRO A 162 4.54 -17.63 4.69
C PRO A 162 4.11 -18.90 5.42
N ILE A 163 4.43 -20.07 4.85
CA ILE A 163 4.11 -21.36 5.47
C ILE A 163 4.90 -21.53 6.78
N LEU A 164 6.18 -21.17 6.76
CA LEU A 164 7.05 -21.23 7.94
C LEU A 164 6.57 -20.28 9.04
N THR A 165 6.18 -19.06 8.69
CA THR A 165 5.89 -18.00 9.67
C THR A 165 4.43 -17.96 10.14
N ALA A 166 3.49 -18.54 9.40
CA ALA A 166 2.05 -18.45 9.64
C ALA A 166 1.66 -18.82 11.08
N GLN A 167 2.15 -19.96 11.59
CA GLN A 167 1.81 -20.41 12.93
C GLN A 167 2.35 -19.49 14.02
N ALA A 168 3.59 -18.98 13.85
CA ALA A 168 4.19 -18.03 14.77
C ALA A 168 3.39 -16.72 14.78
N GLN A 169 3.05 -16.18 13.61
CA GLN A 169 2.25 -14.96 13.49
C GLN A 169 0.87 -15.11 14.13
N PHE A 170 0.20 -16.24 13.92
CA PHE A 170 -1.08 -16.52 14.56
C PHE A 170 -0.98 -16.50 16.10
N ARG A 171 0.06 -17.15 16.66
CA ARG A 171 0.31 -17.18 18.12
C ARG A 171 0.64 -15.79 18.66
N ILE A 172 1.47 -15.01 17.97
CA ILE A 172 1.83 -13.64 18.33
C ILE A 172 0.58 -12.77 18.39
N ASN A 173 -0.22 -12.74 17.33
CA ASN A 173 -1.45 -11.94 17.25
C ASN A 173 -2.43 -12.32 18.37
N ARG A 174 -2.64 -13.61 18.61
CA ARG A 174 -3.53 -14.08 19.67
C ARG A 174 -3.08 -13.70 21.08
N ALA A 175 -1.77 -13.58 21.31
CA ALA A 175 -1.20 -13.26 22.61
C ALA A 175 -0.94 -11.77 22.82
N ALA A 176 -0.97 -10.94 21.78
CA ALA A 176 -0.48 -9.57 21.80
C ALA A 176 -1.16 -8.67 22.84
N GLU A 177 -2.46 -8.85 23.08
CA GLU A 177 -3.21 -8.06 24.10
C GLU A 177 -2.89 -8.45 25.54
N ARG A 178 -2.29 -9.62 25.76
CA ARG A 178 -2.13 -10.20 27.10
C ARG A 178 -0.68 -10.43 27.49
N HIS A 179 0.25 -10.34 26.54
CA HIS A 179 1.65 -10.67 26.76
C HIS A 179 2.58 -9.62 26.17
N PRO A 180 3.35 -8.88 26.98
CA PRO A 180 4.23 -7.79 26.52
C PRO A 180 5.25 -8.24 25.47
N GLY A 181 5.75 -9.48 25.55
CA GLY A 181 6.67 -10.03 24.54
C GLY A 181 6.02 -10.22 23.18
N ALA A 182 4.76 -10.67 23.14
CA ALA A 182 3.99 -10.83 21.91
C ALA A 182 3.60 -9.44 21.33
N GLU A 183 3.22 -8.50 22.18
CA GLU A 183 2.98 -7.11 21.78
C GLU A 183 4.17 -6.53 21.02
N LYS A 184 5.42 -6.72 21.48
CA LYS A 184 6.62 -6.22 20.80
C LYS A 184 6.84 -6.85 19.41
N LEU A 185 6.42 -8.10 19.23
CA LEU A 185 6.61 -8.86 18.00
C LEU A 185 5.54 -8.57 16.94
N VAL A 186 4.30 -8.20 17.37
CA VAL A 186 3.20 -7.99 16.44
C VAL A 186 3.49 -6.83 15.49
N ASN A 187 3.22 -7.06 14.20
CA ASN A 187 3.32 -6.06 13.16
C ASN A 187 2.25 -6.27 12.08
N TYR A 188 2.17 -5.36 11.13
CA TYR A 188 1.29 -5.49 9.98
C TYR A 188 1.81 -4.65 8.80
N PHE A 189 1.33 -4.98 7.61
CA PHE A 189 1.66 -4.23 6.41
C PHE A 189 1.04 -2.84 6.45
N VAL A 190 1.87 -1.81 6.33
CA VAL A 190 1.44 -0.42 6.27
C VAL A 190 2.47 0.40 5.52
N GLY A 191 2.01 1.39 4.75
CA GLY A 191 2.88 2.34 4.03
C GLY A 191 3.40 3.46 4.92
N GLN A 192 4.33 4.25 4.39
CA GLN A 192 4.92 5.39 5.09
C GLN A 192 3.89 6.49 5.44
N VAL A 193 2.71 6.48 4.81
CA VAL A 193 1.58 7.35 5.16
C VAL A 193 1.11 7.17 6.61
N VAL A 194 1.52 6.10 7.28
CA VAL A 194 1.21 5.84 8.70
C VAL A 194 1.53 7.05 9.59
N GLY A 195 2.58 7.81 9.29
CA GLY A 195 2.93 9.03 10.01
C GLY A 195 1.89 10.16 9.94
N THR A 196 0.85 10.02 9.12
CA THR A 196 -0.28 10.96 9.03
C THR A 196 -1.61 10.36 9.52
N MET A 197 -1.57 9.15 10.09
CA MET A 197 -2.75 8.38 10.52
C MET A 197 -2.87 8.34 12.06
N ASN A 198 -2.47 9.40 12.76
CA ASN A 198 -2.29 9.43 14.22
C ASN A 198 -3.59 9.63 15.02
N THR A 199 -4.74 9.64 14.36
CA THR A 199 -6.06 9.74 14.99
C THR A 199 -7.04 8.77 14.36
N THR A 200 -7.87 8.13 15.18
CA THR A 200 -8.97 7.31 14.66
C THR A 200 -10.07 8.20 14.11
N LYS A 201 -10.42 7.98 12.85
CA LYS A 201 -11.55 8.63 12.16
C LYS A 201 -12.51 7.57 11.64
N THR A 202 -13.73 7.93 11.33
CA THR A 202 -14.60 7.05 10.54
C THR A 202 -14.16 7.02 9.08
N SER A 203 -14.43 5.95 8.36
CA SER A 203 -14.15 5.86 6.93
C SER A 203 -14.84 6.98 6.15
N ARG A 204 -16.05 7.37 6.56
CA ARG A 204 -16.76 8.54 6.02
C ARG A 204 -15.97 9.83 6.21
N GLN A 205 -15.42 10.06 7.40
CA GLN A 205 -14.63 11.26 7.68
C GLN A 205 -13.34 11.29 6.87
N VAL A 206 -12.66 10.15 6.69
CA VAL A 206 -11.47 10.05 5.85
C VAL A 206 -11.77 10.45 4.40
N VAL A 207 -12.87 9.94 3.82
CA VAL A 207 -13.27 10.29 2.45
C VAL A 207 -13.60 11.78 2.35
N TYR A 208 -14.36 12.31 3.32
CA TYR A 208 -14.74 13.72 3.34
C TYR A 208 -13.53 14.64 3.40
N ASP A 209 -12.61 14.40 4.36
CA ASP A 209 -11.38 15.16 4.50
C ASP A 209 -10.51 15.09 3.23
N MET A 210 -10.45 13.93 2.58
CA MET A 210 -9.69 13.79 1.33
C MET A 210 -10.29 14.60 0.19
N VAL A 211 -11.61 14.66 0.08
CA VAL A 211 -12.29 15.45 -0.97
C VAL A 211 -12.12 16.94 -0.71
N GLU A 212 -12.30 17.41 0.53
CA GLU A 212 -12.09 18.81 0.87
C GLU A 212 -10.66 19.26 0.61
N GLU A 213 -9.67 18.52 1.13
CA GLU A 213 -8.26 18.84 0.90
C GLU A 213 -7.84 18.80 -0.58
N PHE A 214 -8.48 17.92 -1.37
CA PHE A 214 -8.27 17.89 -2.81
C PHE A 214 -8.71 19.18 -3.47
N ILE A 215 -9.95 19.63 -3.16
CA ILE A 215 -10.50 20.88 -3.70
C ILE A 215 -9.60 22.07 -3.31
N GLU A 216 -9.28 22.20 -2.02
CA GLU A 216 -8.39 23.25 -1.51
C GLU A 216 -7.01 23.25 -2.22
N ALA A 217 -6.45 22.07 -2.47
CA ALA A 217 -5.15 21.97 -3.15
C ALA A 217 -5.22 22.43 -4.60
N VAL A 218 -6.29 22.06 -5.33
CA VAL A 218 -6.52 22.47 -6.72
C VAL A 218 -6.76 23.98 -6.82
N GLU A 219 -7.63 24.54 -5.97
CA GLU A 219 -7.92 25.98 -5.93
C GLU A 219 -6.66 26.79 -5.64
N ARG A 220 -5.85 26.38 -4.67
CA ARG A 220 -4.57 27.04 -4.35
C ARG A 220 -3.59 27.01 -5.51
N LEU A 221 -3.53 25.91 -6.27
CA LEU A 221 -2.64 25.83 -7.45
C LEU A 221 -3.17 26.69 -8.61
N ALA A 222 -4.48 26.72 -8.83
CA ALA A 222 -5.11 27.55 -9.84
C ALA A 222 -4.85 29.05 -9.58
N ALA A 223 -5.01 29.50 -8.34
CA ALA A 223 -4.76 30.88 -7.95
C ALA A 223 -3.32 31.37 -8.24
N GLN A 224 -2.33 30.46 -8.24
CA GLN A 224 -0.94 30.82 -8.59
C GLN A 224 -0.72 31.08 -10.09
N LEU A 225 -1.70 30.76 -10.94
CA LEU A 225 -1.63 31.00 -12.38
C LEU A 225 -2.32 32.31 -12.80
N GLU A 226 -3.06 32.95 -11.87
CA GLU A 226 -3.81 34.19 -12.11
C GLU A 226 -2.98 35.46 -11.73
N ASP A 227 -1.86 35.28 -11.03
CA ASP A 227 -0.85 36.30 -10.69
C ASP A 227 0.27 36.39 -11.76
#